data_baa45c551d107c2039ed41167059ba4e
#
_entry.id   baa45c551d107c2039ed41167059ba4e
#
_cell.length_a   1.000
_cell.length_b   1.000
_cell.length_c   1.000
_cell.angle_alpha   90.00
_cell.angle_beta   90.00
_cell.angle_gamma   90.00
#
_symmetry.space_group_name_H-M   'P 1'
#
loop_
_entity.id
_entity.type
_entity.pdbx_description
1 polymer ?
#
loop_
_entity_poly.entity_id
_entity_poly.type
_entity_poly.pdbx_seq_one_letter_code
_entity_poly.pdbx_strand_id
1 'polypeptide(L)'
;CGVCGATYSPQDLVKPKSTLTNTAPILKTTEHIFFKLPEKTEFLKNFIKNLEIQTPVKNKLKEWTSNMLKDWDISRDSPYFGFKIPNEQDKYFYVWLDAPIGYFASIKDWANKHSFNLEDIINSDSEYELIHFIGKDISYFHALFWPALLDCTHYLQPSQINVHGFLTINGEKMSKSLGTGILADEFCKKYDGELLRYFFASKFNN
;
A
#
# COMPACT_ATOMS: atom_id res chain seq x y z
N CYS A 1 -8.68 -4.81 -11.01
CA CYS A 1 -8.37 -5.05 -12.42
C CYS A 1 -7.00 -4.45 -12.78
N GLY A 2 -6.08 -5.26 -13.28
CA GLY A 2 -4.74 -4.79 -13.68
C GLY A 2 -4.73 -3.82 -14.87
N VAL A 3 -5.81 -3.77 -15.64
CA VAL A 3 -5.91 -2.90 -16.82
C VAL A 3 -6.55 -1.55 -16.49
N CYS A 4 -7.69 -1.55 -15.80
CA CYS A 4 -8.47 -0.32 -15.56
C CYS A 4 -8.43 0.18 -14.11
N GLY A 5 -7.77 -0.55 -13.19
CA GLY A 5 -7.70 -0.20 -11.77
C GLY A 5 -9.02 -0.33 -10.99
N ALA A 6 -10.11 -0.74 -11.64
CA ALA A 6 -11.41 -0.85 -10.97
C ALA A 6 -11.45 -2.06 -10.01
N THR A 7 -12.23 -1.90 -8.95
CA THR A 7 -12.59 -2.99 -8.03
C THR A 7 -13.95 -3.54 -8.42
N TYR A 8 -14.13 -4.84 -8.32
CA TYR A 8 -15.36 -5.54 -8.66
C TYR A 8 -15.80 -6.41 -7.50
N SER A 9 -17.13 -6.58 -7.35
CA SER A 9 -17.65 -7.69 -6.56
C SER A 9 -17.35 -9.01 -7.28
N PRO A 10 -17.08 -10.12 -6.56
CA PRO A 10 -16.97 -11.43 -7.19
C PRO A 10 -18.16 -11.81 -8.10
N GLN A 11 -19.34 -11.28 -7.79
CA GLN A 11 -20.57 -11.52 -8.56
C GLN A 11 -20.64 -10.74 -9.87
N ASP A 12 -19.83 -9.67 -10.03
CA ASP A 12 -19.80 -8.85 -11.24
C ASP A 12 -18.93 -9.49 -12.36
N LEU A 13 -18.19 -10.55 -12.02
CA LEU A 13 -17.27 -11.20 -12.95
C LEU A 13 -18.03 -12.07 -13.96
N VAL A 14 -17.79 -11.85 -15.25
CA VAL A 14 -18.37 -12.63 -16.35
C VAL A 14 -17.47 -13.78 -16.69
N LYS A 15 -17.97 -15.02 -16.56
CA LYS A 15 -17.23 -16.28 -16.86
C LYS A 15 -15.84 -16.32 -16.21
N PRO A 16 -15.74 -16.10 -14.90
CA PRO A 16 -14.44 -16.06 -14.23
C PRO A 16 -13.76 -17.43 -14.30
N LYS A 17 -12.42 -17.40 -14.48
CA LYS A 17 -11.58 -18.59 -14.48
C LYS A 17 -10.28 -18.31 -13.76
N SER A 18 -9.76 -19.30 -13.06
CA SER A 18 -8.42 -19.25 -12.49
C SER A 18 -7.37 -19.15 -13.59
N THR A 19 -6.43 -18.23 -13.48
CA THR A 19 -5.30 -18.11 -14.41
C THR A 19 -4.29 -19.25 -14.26
N LEU A 20 -4.31 -19.96 -13.14
CA LEU A 20 -3.39 -21.07 -12.85
C LEU A 20 -3.96 -22.42 -13.31
N THR A 21 -5.24 -22.67 -13.05
CA THR A 21 -5.86 -24.00 -13.23
C THR A 21 -6.94 -24.02 -14.30
N ASN A 22 -7.32 -22.86 -14.84
CA ASN A 22 -8.43 -22.68 -15.80
C ASN A 22 -9.79 -23.17 -15.27
N THR A 23 -9.92 -23.42 -13.97
CA THR A 23 -11.17 -23.85 -13.33
C THR A 23 -12.06 -22.64 -13.04
N ALA A 24 -13.38 -22.85 -13.06
CA ALA A 24 -14.35 -21.84 -12.62
C ALA A 24 -14.35 -21.76 -11.09
N PRO A 25 -14.37 -20.55 -10.49
CA PRO A 25 -14.52 -20.38 -9.05
C PRO A 25 -15.93 -20.79 -8.61
N ILE A 26 -16.04 -21.24 -7.36
CA ILE A 26 -17.31 -21.49 -6.68
C ILE A 26 -17.61 -20.36 -5.71
N LEU A 27 -18.87 -19.97 -5.57
CA LEU A 27 -19.30 -19.05 -4.53
C LEU A 27 -19.31 -19.77 -3.18
N LYS A 28 -18.71 -19.14 -2.19
CA LYS A 28 -18.67 -19.62 -0.80
C LYS A 28 -19.00 -18.47 0.12
N THR A 29 -19.88 -18.72 1.10
CA THR A 29 -20.18 -17.75 2.15
C THR A 29 -19.13 -17.86 3.26
N THR A 30 -18.66 -16.73 3.73
CA THR A 30 -17.74 -16.64 4.86
C THR A 30 -18.01 -15.37 5.65
N GLU A 31 -17.59 -15.35 6.92
CA GLU A 31 -17.62 -14.15 7.77
C GLU A 31 -16.29 -13.42 7.63
N HIS A 32 -16.37 -12.09 7.58
CA HIS A 32 -15.18 -11.23 7.49
C HIS A 32 -15.17 -10.17 8.58
N ILE A 33 -13.97 -9.75 8.95
CA ILE A 33 -13.74 -8.66 9.88
C ILE A 33 -13.42 -7.41 9.07
N PHE A 34 -14.10 -6.30 9.41
CA PHE A 34 -13.96 -5.04 8.71
C PHE A 34 -13.45 -3.94 9.62
N PHE A 35 -12.51 -3.16 9.13
CA PHE A 35 -12.13 -1.89 9.73
C PHE A 35 -13.13 -0.80 9.29
N LYS A 36 -13.68 -0.06 10.24
CA LYS A 36 -14.69 0.99 10.01
C LYS A 36 -14.07 2.27 9.44
N LEU A 37 -13.52 2.18 8.21
CA LEU A 37 -12.87 3.32 7.56
C LEU A 37 -13.78 4.56 7.43
N PRO A 38 -15.10 4.46 7.20
CA PRO A 38 -15.99 5.61 7.17
C PRO A 38 -15.95 6.48 8.44
N GLU A 39 -15.72 5.89 9.62
CA GLU A 39 -15.62 6.62 10.88
C GLU A 39 -14.39 7.54 10.94
N LYS A 40 -13.39 7.31 10.09
CA LYS A 40 -12.19 8.13 9.94
C LYS A 40 -12.27 9.20 8.85
N THR A 41 -13.43 9.39 8.22
CA THR A 41 -13.57 10.29 7.05
C THR A 41 -13.14 11.72 7.36
N GLU A 42 -13.57 12.29 8.47
CA GLU A 42 -13.22 13.69 8.82
C GLU A 42 -11.72 13.83 9.17
N PHE A 43 -11.17 12.87 9.89
CA PHE A 43 -9.73 12.79 10.12
C PHE A 43 -8.96 12.75 8.78
N LEU A 44 -9.34 11.87 7.87
CA LEU A 44 -8.68 11.70 6.56
C LEU A 44 -8.79 12.94 5.69
N LYS A 45 -9.92 13.65 5.69
CA LYS A 45 -10.06 14.93 4.98
C LYS A 45 -9.09 15.97 5.51
N ASN A 46 -8.96 16.09 6.82
CA ASN A 46 -8.01 17.02 7.44
C ASN A 46 -6.55 16.60 7.20
N PHE A 47 -6.24 15.32 7.30
CA PHE A 47 -4.93 14.76 6.99
C PHE A 47 -4.53 15.08 5.54
N ILE A 48 -5.38 14.78 4.54
CA ILE A 48 -5.12 15.06 3.11
C ILE A 48 -4.94 16.55 2.84
N LYS A 49 -5.66 17.41 3.55
CA LYS A 49 -5.51 18.86 3.40
C LYS A 49 -4.08 19.31 3.73
N ASN A 50 -3.48 18.74 4.78
CA ASN A 50 -2.16 19.11 5.29
C ASN A 50 -1.02 18.30 4.67
N LEU A 51 -1.33 17.14 4.06
CA LEU A 51 -0.34 16.25 3.46
C LEU A 51 0.39 16.90 2.29
N GLU A 52 1.71 16.80 2.28
CA GLU A 52 2.53 17.14 1.12
C GLU A 52 2.50 15.98 0.11
N ILE A 53 1.84 16.20 -1.02
CA ILE A 53 1.64 15.21 -2.09
C ILE A 53 1.34 15.92 -3.40
N GLN A 54 1.67 15.30 -4.54
CA GLN A 54 1.43 15.88 -5.85
C GLN A 54 -0.06 16.21 -6.07
N THR A 55 -0.34 17.36 -6.67
CA THR A 55 -1.70 17.89 -6.88
C THR A 55 -2.67 16.92 -7.54
N PRO A 56 -2.31 16.19 -8.60
CA PRO A 56 -3.22 15.21 -9.22
C PRO A 56 -3.63 14.09 -8.24
N VAL A 57 -2.69 13.61 -7.44
CA VAL A 57 -2.95 12.56 -6.44
C VAL A 57 -3.83 13.13 -5.32
N LYS A 58 -3.51 14.33 -4.82
CA LYS A 58 -4.31 15.02 -3.79
C LYS A 58 -5.76 15.21 -4.23
N ASN A 59 -5.99 15.56 -5.48
CA ASN A 59 -7.34 15.71 -6.03
C ASN A 59 -8.09 14.38 -6.06
N LYS A 60 -7.39 13.28 -6.41
CA LYS A 60 -7.99 11.93 -6.37
C LYS A 60 -8.34 11.47 -4.96
N LEU A 61 -7.48 11.76 -3.99
CA LEU A 61 -7.76 11.47 -2.58
C LEU A 61 -8.98 12.26 -2.07
N LYS A 62 -9.10 13.54 -2.45
CA LYS A 62 -10.29 14.36 -2.13
C LYS A 62 -11.57 13.79 -2.76
N GLU A 63 -11.50 13.33 -4.00
CA GLU A 63 -12.63 12.65 -4.66
C GLU A 63 -13.07 11.42 -3.86
N TRP A 64 -12.12 10.56 -3.47
CA TRP A 64 -12.44 9.36 -2.68
C TRP A 64 -13.06 9.69 -1.33
N THR A 65 -12.54 10.68 -0.62
CA THR A 65 -13.06 11.09 0.70
C THR A 65 -14.33 11.94 0.63
N SER A 66 -14.67 12.50 -0.52
CA SER A 66 -15.96 13.18 -0.76
C SER A 66 -17.09 12.20 -1.04
N ASN A 67 -16.78 11.03 -1.57
CA ASN A 67 -17.70 9.90 -1.66
C ASN A 67 -17.72 9.16 -0.32
N MET A 68 -18.77 8.39 -0.06
CA MET A 68 -18.83 7.56 1.14
C MET A 68 -17.75 6.47 1.07
N LEU A 69 -16.77 6.54 1.97
CA LEU A 69 -15.80 5.46 2.14
C LEU A 69 -16.52 4.18 2.56
N LYS A 70 -15.98 3.05 2.15
CA LYS A 70 -16.53 1.73 2.52
C LYS A 70 -15.68 1.13 3.64
N ASP A 71 -16.33 0.29 4.45
CA ASP A 71 -15.63 -0.56 5.40
C ASP A 71 -14.53 -1.36 4.68
N TRP A 72 -13.38 -1.46 5.31
CA TRP A 72 -12.24 -2.18 4.73
C TRP A 72 -12.15 -3.59 5.28
N ASP A 73 -12.29 -4.58 4.42
CA ASP A 73 -12.11 -5.99 4.76
C ASP A 73 -10.64 -6.30 5.09
N ILE A 74 -10.39 -6.57 6.37
CA ILE A 74 -9.06 -6.82 6.92
C ILE A 74 -8.77 -8.28 7.23
N SER A 75 -9.69 -9.20 6.90
CA SER A 75 -9.53 -10.62 7.15
C SER A 75 -9.43 -11.46 5.88
N ARG A 76 -8.79 -12.62 5.99
CA ARG A 76 -8.71 -13.64 4.93
C ARG A 76 -8.90 -15.01 5.54
N ASP A 77 -9.59 -15.89 4.82
CA ASP A 77 -9.76 -17.28 5.19
C ASP A 77 -8.53 -18.14 4.85
N SER A 78 -8.38 -19.23 5.59
CA SER A 78 -7.43 -20.29 5.22
C SER A 78 -7.81 -20.95 3.86
N PRO A 79 -6.82 -21.36 3.04
CA PRO A 79 -5.39 -21.19 3.22
C PRO A 79 -4.91 -19.80 2.81
N TYR A 80 -4.25 -19.08 3.71
CA TYR A 80 -3.69 -17.77 3.45
C TYR A 80 -2.36 -17.63 4.18
N PHE A 81 -1.36 -17.04 3.51
CA PHE A 81 -0.07 -16.73 4.14
C PHE A 81 -0.15 -15.33 4.78
N GLY A 82 -0.08 -15.28 6.12
CA GLY A 82 -0.18 -14.03 6.87
C GLY A 82 -0.21 -14.27 8.38
N PHE A 83 -0.37 -13.22 9.15
CA PHE A 83 -0.52 -13.30 10.61
C PHE A 83 -1.94 -13.70 10.96
N LYS A 84 -2.09 -14.66 11.89
CA LYS A 84 -3.40 -15.06 12.41
C LYS A 84 -4.02 -13.92 13.20
N ILE A 85 -5.34 -13.76 13.04
CA ILE A 85 -6.12 -12.84 13.86
C ILE A 85 -6.31 -13.47 15.25
N PRO A 86 -5.92 -12.80 16.35
CA PRO A 86 -6.12 -13.32 17.69
C PRO A 86 -7.59 -13.65 17.96
N ASN A 87 -7.82 -14.78 18.63
CA ASN A 87 -9.14 -15.28 19.00
C ASN A 87 -10.07 -15.69 17.84
N GLU A 88 -9.58 -15.68 16.61
CA GLU A 88 -10.33 -16.11 15.43
C GLU A 88 -9.80 -17.46 14.90
N GLN A 89 -10.74 -18.37 14.59
CA GLN A 89 -10.36 -19.66 14.01
C GLN A 89 -10.14 -19.50 12.49
N ASP A 90 -8.95 -19.90 12.03
CA ASP A 90 -8.57 -19.93 10.60
C ASP A 90 -8.76 -18.59 9.85
N LYS A 91 -8.66 -17.46 10.56
CA LYS A 91 -8.64 -16.12 10.01
C LYS A 91 -7.25 -15.49 10.09
N TYR A 92 -6.89 -14.77 9.05
CA TYR A 92 -5.60 -14.10 8.89
C TYR A 92 -5.81 -12.63 8.57
N PHE A 93 -4.89 -11.78 9.01
CA PHE A 93 -4.90 -10.38 8.58
C PHE A 93 -4.62 -10.27 7.09
N TYR A 94 -5.34 -9.40 6.43
CA TYR A 94 -5.06 -9.03 5.05
C TYR A 94 -3.71 -8.29 4.99
N VAL A 95 -2.88 -8.67 4.03
CA VAL A 95 -1.48 -8.20 3.91
C VAL A 95 -1.31 -6.67 3.99
N TRP A 96 -2.27 -5.89 3.52
CA TRP A 96 -2.18 -4.42 3.58
C TRP A 96 -2.55 -3.84 4.95
N LEU A 97 -2.99 -4.63 5.90
CA LEU A 97 -3.09 -4.22 7.30
C LEU A 97 -1.72 -4.28 7.99
N ASP A 98 -0.97 -5.35 7.76
CA ASP A 98 0.30 -5.62 8.45
C ASP A 98 1.55 -5.19 7.66
N ALA A 99 1.51 -5.16 6.33
CA ALA A 99 2.66 -4.80 5.51
C ALA A 99 3.27 -3.41 5.84
N PRO A 100 2.48 -2.35 6.08
CA PRO A 100 3.04 -1.05 6.45
C PRO A 100 3.77 -1.06 7.81
N ILE A 101 3.45 -2.00 8.71
CA ILE A 101 4.17 -2.17 9.99
C ILE A 101 5.64 -2.55 9.73
N GLY A 102 5.95 -3.13 8.57
CA GLY A 102 7.31 -3.39 8.12
C GLY A 102 8.19 -2.15 8.07
N TYR A 103 7.63 -0.96 7.86
CA TYR A 103 8.36 0.31 7.93
C TYR A 103 8.86 0.56 9.35
N PHE A 104 8.00 0.38 10.34
CA PHE A 104 8.39 0.53 11.75
C PHE A 104 9.33 -0.59 12.20
N ALA A 105 9.18 -1.80 11.67
CA ALA A 105 10.15 -2.88 11.93
C ALA A 105 11.55 -2.51 11.42
N SER A 106 11.65 -1.90 10.24
CA SER A 106 12.93 -1.40 9.69
C SER A 106 13.51 -0.24 10.51
N ILE A 107 12.67 0.69 10.95
CA ILE A 107 13.07 1.78 11.84
C ILE A 107 13.57 1.22 13.19
N LYS A 108 12.87 0.21 13.73
CA LYS A 108 13.29 -0.47 14.97
C LYS A 108 14.66 -1.12 14.84
N ASP A 109 14.92 -1.83 13.75
CA ASP A 109 16.22 -2.44 13.50
C ASP A 109 17.33 -1.38 13.41
N TRP A 110 17.06 -0.28 12.69
CA TRP A 110 17.98 0.84 12.60
C TRP A 110 18.21 1.52 13.95
N ALA A 111 17.15 1.81 14.71
CA ALA A 111 17.22 2.44 16.02
C ALA A 111 18.06 1.61 17.01
N ASN A 112 17.85 0.29 17.03
CA ASN A 112 18.62 -0.62 17.85
C ASN A 112 20.13 -0.60 17.51
N LYS A 113 20.49 -0.51 16.22
CA LYS A 113 21.88 -0.44 15.76
C LYS A 113 22.57 0.88 16.09
N HIS A 114 21.81 1.95 16.28
CA HIS A 114 22.33 3.30 16.50
C HIS A 114 22.02 3.84 17.90
N SER A 115 21.53 2.98 18.80
CA SER A 115 21.20 3.36 20.21
C SER A 115 20.13 4.46 20.32
N PHE A 116 19.15 4.49 19.40
CA PHE A 116 17.97 5.31 19.52
C PHE A 116 16.82 4.53 20.15
N ASN A 117 15.93 5.25 20.86
CA ASN A 117 14.68 4.67 21.32
C ASN A 117 13.63 4.74 20.19
N LEU A 118 12.99 3.61 19.88
CA LEU A 118 11.99 3.54 18.83
C LEU A 118 10.80 4.47 19.08
N GLU A 119 10.32 4.55 20.32
CA GLU A 119 9.14 5.35 20.67
C GLU A 119 9.37 6.83 20.43
N ASP A 120 10.59 7.34 20.64
CA ASP A 120 10.93 8.74 20.35
C ASP A 120 10.85 9.07 18.87
N ILE A 121 10.97 8.04 17.99
CA ILE A 121 10.92 8.22 16.54
C ILE A 121 9.50 8.10 16.00
N ILE A 122 8.73 7.11 16.48
CA ILE A 122 7.44 6.75 15.86
C ILE A 122 6.21 7.30 16.59
N ASN A 123 6.39 7.97 17.73
CA ASN A 123 5.28 8.60 18.47
C ASN A 123 4.69 9.80 17.69
N SER A 124 3.41 10.08 17.87
CA SER A 124 2.72 11.21 17.22
C SER A 124 3.34 12.58 17.51
N ASP A 125 3.98 12.72 18.66
CA ASP A 125 4.63 13.96 19.09
C ASP A 125 6.12 14.03 18.72
N SER A 126 6.58 13.10 17.90
CA SER A 126 7.96 13.00 17.43
C SER A 126 8.37 14.21 16.59
N GLU A 127 9.63 14.65 16.76
CA GLU A 127 10.26 15.67 15.90
C GLU A 127 10.71 15.10 14.53
N TYR A 128 10.60 13.78 14.32
CA TYR A 128 10.92 13.14 13.06
C TYR A 128 9.78 13.27 12.04
N GLU A 129 10.13 13.15 10.78
CA GLU A 129 9.17 13.13 9.68
C GLU A 129 9.09 11.74 9.06
N LEU A 130 7.87 11.30 8.74
CA LEU A 130 7.62 10.07 8.01
C LEU A 130 7.31 10.43 6.55
N ILE A 131 8.25 10.13 5.66
CA ILE A 131 8.14 10.40 4.22
C ILE A 131 8.04 9.08 3.47
N HIS A 132 7.02 8.93 2.62
CA HIS A 132 6.83 7.75 1.78
C HIS A 132 7.15 8.02 0.31
N PHE A 133 7.80 7.05 -0.34
CA PHE A 133 7.99 6.98 -1.78
C PHE A 133 7.29 5.72 -2.29
N ILE A 134 6.23 5.87 -3.09
CA ILE A 134 5.34 4.77 -3.45
C ILE A 134 4.93 4.79 -4.91
N GLY A 135 4.56 3.64 -5.44
CA GLY A 135 3.87 3.53 -6.72
C GLY A 135 2.40 3.97 -6.63
N LYS A 136 1.85 4.46 -7.71
CA LYS A 136 0.46 4.97 -7.78
C LYS A 136 -0.60 3.93 -7.42
N ASP A 137 -0.31 2.65 -7.60
CA ASP A 137 -1.21 1.52 -7.33
C ASP A 137 -1.46 1.26 -5.85
N ILE A 138 -0.57 1.77 -4.98
CA ILE A 138 -0.69 1.62 -3.53
C ILE A 138 -1.04 2.94 -2.81
N SER A 139 -1.38 3.98 -3.56
CA SER A 139 -1.74 5.29 -2.99
C SER A 139 -2.93 5.21 -2.04
N TYR A 140 -3.92 4.37 -2.34
CA TYR A 140 -5.08 4.16 -1.49
C TYR A 140 -4.68 3.62 -0.11
N PHE A 141 -3.75 2.66 -0.07
CA PHE A 141 -3.27 2.08 1.18
C PHE A 141 -2.45 3.06 2.02
N HIS A 142 -1.57 3.84 1.39
CA HIS A 142 -0.65 4.74 2.10
C HIS A 142 -1.26 6.09 2.49
N ALA A 143 -2.30 6.54 1.78
CA ALA A 143 -2.91 7.84 2.02
C ALA A 143 -4.31 7.78 2.68
N LEU A 144 -4.90 6.59 2.83
CA LEU A 144 -6.17 6.41 3.53
C LEU A 144 -6.06 5.37 4.66
N PHE A 145 -5.75 4.10 4.32
CA PHE A 145 -5.74 3.04 5.34
C PHE A 145 -4.64 3.21 6.36
N TRP A 146 -3.41 3.44 5.92
CA TRP A 146 -2.26 3.59 6.81
C TRP A 146 -2.42 4.77 7.78
N PRO A 147 -2.76 5.98 7.33
CA PRO A 147 -3.02 7.09 8.25
C PRO A 147 -4.17 6.82 9.22
N ALA A 148 -5.24 6.15 8.78
CA ALA A 148 -6.34 5.78 9.66
C ALA A 148 -5.95 4.80 10.76
N LEU A 149 -5.06 3.84 10.46
CA LEU A 149 -4.50 2.92 11.45
C LEU A 149 -3.57 3.65 12.43
N LEU A 150 -2.70 4.52 11.93
CA LEU A 150 -1.80 5.32 12.76
C LEU A 150 -2.55 6.23 13.71
N ASP A 151 -3.67 6.81 13.27
CA ASP A 151 -4.55 7.62 14.12
C ASP A 151 -5.16 6.80 15.28
N CYS A 152 -5.44 5.52 15.07
CA CYS A 152 -5.92 4.63 16.14
C CYS A 152 -4.85 4.28 17.18
N THR A 153 -3.58 4.41 16.83
CA THR A 153 -2.44 3.99 17.67
C THR A 153 -1.63 5.15 18.21
N HIS A 154 -1.98 6.37 17.84
CA HIS A 154 -1.22 7.60 18.16
C HIS A 154 0.24 7.56 17.70
N TYR A 155 0.49 6.91 16.56
CA TYR A 155 1.80 6.90 15.93
C TYR A 155 1.96 8.04 14.92
N LEU A 156 3.23 8.32 14.59
CA LEU A 156 3.65 9.37 13.67
C LEU A 156 2.94 9.23 12.31
N GLN A 157 2.28 10.29 11.90
CA GLN A 157 1.60 10.36 10.60
C GLN A 157 2.59 10.70 9.48
N PRO A 158 2.38 10.21 8.25
CA PRO A 158 3.14 10.68 7.10
C PRO A 158 2.97 12.19 6.89
N SER A 159 4.07 12.94 6.83
CA SER A 159 4.07 14.35 6.45
C SER A 159 4.08 14.54 4.93
N GLN A 160 4.72 13.60 4.22
CA GLN A 160 4.87 13.65 2.77
C GLN A 160 4.72 12.26 2.14
N ILE A 161 4.03 12.21 0.99
CA ILE A 161 3.93 10.99 0.17
C ILE A 161 4.29 11.36 -1.28
N ASN A 162 5.37 10.79 -1.79
CA ASN A 162 5.82 10.93 -3.16
C ASN A 162 5.31 9.75 -3.98
N VAL A 163 4.44 10.03 -4.95
CA VAL A 163 3.80 9.00 -5.78
C VAL A 163 4.39 9.00 -7.17
N HIS A 164 4.92 7.86 -7.61
CA HIS A 164 5.42 7.71 -8.98
C HIS A 164 4.50 6.81 -9.84
N GLY A 165 4.57 7.02 -11.15
CA GLY A 165 3.88 6.21 -12.14
C GLY A 165 4.47 4.80 -12.24
N PHE A 166 3.87 3.97 -13.10
CA PHE A 166 4.46 2.67 -13.41
C PHE A 166 5.75 2.82 -14.21
N LEU A 167 6.72 1.99 -13.90
CA LEU A 167 7.88 1.82 -14.77
C LEU A 167 7.44 1.14 -16.06
N THR A 168 7.82 1.74 -17.19
CA THR A 168 7.51 1.22 -18.52
C THR A 168 8.78 0.97 -19.29
N ILE A 169 8.77 -0.06 -20.14
CA ILE A 169 9.79 -0.30 -21.17
C ILE A 169 9.07 -0.26 -22.51
N ASN A 170 9.52 0.61 -23.41
CA ASN A 170 8.90 0.81 -24.71
C ASN A 170 7.40 1.14 -24.64
N GLY A 171 6.97 1.85 -23.59
CA GLY A 171 5.56 2.20 -23.36
C GLY A 171 4.71 1.11 -22.70
N GLU A 172 5.24 -0.07 -22.48
CA GLU A 172 4.55 -1.18 -21.80
C GLU A 172 4.94 -1.27 -20.33
N LYS A 173 3.98 -1.57 -19.45
CA LYS A 173 4.23 -1.77 -18.01
C LYS A 173 5.19 -2.93 -17.81
N MET A 174 6.24 -2.71 -17.02
CA MET A 174 7.11 -3.79 -16.55
C MET A 174 6.30 -4.82 -15.75
N SER A 175 6.34 -6.06 -16.18
CA SER A 175 5.64 -7.16 -15.51
C SER A 175 6.50 -8.42 -15.50
N LYS A 176 6.68 -9.01 -14.32
CA LYS A 176 7.39 -10.29 -14.16
C LYS A 176 6.65 -11.42 -14.87
N SER A 177 5.32 -11.44 -14.83
CA SER A 177 4.48 -12.47 -15.44
C SER A 177 4.47 -12.41 -16.97
N LEU A 178 4.75 -11.23 -17.55
CA LEU A 178 4.82 -11.03 -19.00
C LEU A 178 6.26 -11.07 -19.54
N GLY A 179 7.26 -11.21 -18.67
CA GLY A 179 8.67 -11.22 -19.07
C GLY A 179 9.19 -9.88 -19.63
N THR A 180 8.46 -8.77 -19.42
CA THR A 180 8.80 -7.46 -19.97
C THR A 180 9.73 -6.63 -19.05
N GLY A 181 10.21 -7.23 -17.96
CA GLY A 181 11.06 -6.54 -16.98
C GLY A 181 12.56 -6.79 -17.22
N ILE A 182 13.37 -5.77 -16.96
CA ILE A 182 14.82 -5.92 -16.78
C ILE A 182 15.06 -6.08 -15.28
N LEU A 183 15.72 -7.16 -14.89
CA LEU A 183 16.09 -7.35 -13.48
C LEU A 183 17.24 -6.40 -13.10
N ALA A 184 17.16 -5.81 -11.91
CA ALA A 184 18.19 -4.92 -11.41
C ALA A 184 19.58 -5.60 -11.37
N ASP A 185 19.61 -6.89 -11.01
CA ASP A 185 20.83 -7.70 -11.03
C ASP A 185 21.45 -7.85 -12.43
N GLU A 186 20.61 -8.04 -13.45
CA GLU A 186 21.09 -8.11 -14.85
C GLU A 186 21.62 -6.77 -15.34
N PHE A 187 20.98 -5.67 -14.93
CA PHE A 187 21.46 -4.33 -15.24
C PHE A 187 22.81 -4.07 -14.57
N CYS A 188 22.93 -4.35 -13.28
CA CYS A 188 24.15 -4.10 -12.50
C CYS A 188 25.35 -4.97 -12.90
N LYS A 189 25.14 -6.08 -13.61
CA LYS A 189 26.24 -6.86 -14.23
C LYS A 189 26.89 -6.14 -15.42
N LYS A 190 26.18 -5.20 -16.05
CA LYS A 190 26.66 -4.51 -17.27
C LYS A 190 26.95 -3.03 -17.04
N TYR A 191 26.28 -2.40 -16.08
CA TYR A 191 26.34 -0.98 -15.82
C TYR A 191 26.39 -0.71 -14.33
N ASP A 192 26.90 0.45 -13.96
CA ASP A 192 26.89 0.92 -12.58
C ASP A 192 25.44 1.16 -12.11
N GLY A 193 25.07 0.64 -10.95
CA GLY A 193 23.76 0.82 -10.33
C GLY A 193 23.40 2.28 -10.05
N GLU A 194 24.40 3.16 -9.85
CA GLU A 194 24.17 4.60 -9.65
C GLU A 194 23.55 5.28 -10.89
N LEU A 195 23.84 4.79 -12.10
CA LEU A 195 23.19 5.27 -13.32
C LEU A 195 21.68 5.01 -13.29
N LEU A 196 21.28 3.83 -12.79
CA LEU A 196 19.88 3.47 -12.65
C LEU A 196 19.19 4.29 -11.56
N ARG A 197 19.86 4.51 -10.43
CA ARG A 197 19.35 5.36 -9.34
C ARG A 197 19.15 6.80 -9.82
N TYR A 198 20.11 7.38 -10.50
CA TYR A 198 20.02 8.71 -11.08
C TYR A 198 18.86 8.81 -12.09
N PHE A 199 18.72 7.84 -12.98
CA PHE A 199 17.62 7.79 -13.93
C PHE A 199 16.25 7.82 -13.22
N PHE A 200 16.05 6.98 -12.22
CA PHE A 200 14.80 6.97 -11.49
C PHE A 200 14.56 8.29 -10.76
N ALA A 201 15.55 8.79 -10.04
CA ALA A 201 15.44 10.08 -9.34
C ALA A 201 15.03 11.21 -10.30
N SER A 202 15.55 11.23 -11.53
CA SER A 202 15.18 12.23 -12.56
C SER A 202 13.74 12.11 -13.06
N LYS A 203 13.03 11.00 -12.77
CA LYS A 203 11.65 10.72 -13.23
C LYS A 203 10.59 10.86 -12.13
N PHE A 204 10.99 11.02 -10.87
CA PHE A 204 10.04 11.12 -9.76
C PHE A 204 9.20 12.40 -9.74
N ASN A 205 9.62 13.43 -10.41
CA ASN A 205 8.97 14.76 -10.38
C ASN A 205 8.12 15.07 -11.62
N ASN A 206 7.86 14.10 -12.48
CA ASN A 206 7.09 14.29 -13.72
C ASN A 206 5.81 13.47 -13.74
#